data_8df8c10f012b70a3c54fc1c1e2ce8d43
#
_entry.id   8df8c10f012b70a3c54fc1c1e2ce8d43
#
_cell.length_a   1.000
_cell.length_b   1.000
_cell.length_c   1.000
_cell.angle_alpha   90.00
_cell.angle_beta   90.00
_cell.angle_gamma   90.00
#
_symmetry.space_group_name_H-M   'P 1'
#
loop_
_entity.id
_entity.type
_entity.pdbx_description
1 polymer ?
#
loop_
_entity_poly.entity_id
_entity_poly.type
_entity_poly.pdbx_seq_one_letter_code
_entity_poly.pdbx_strand_id
1 'polypeptide(L)'
;MTGNLAEISLQSDIKTTATHLLDGRVKLMQPKTGYRIGMDGALLAAACASLPKVKTALELGCGVGGALLSLKMRRPALALTGIEREPDYAALAQENIRLNNLSGVTIIEGDIGLGYKALLSSPALAGEVAGEVPPEEAKQPPRFDLVFSNPPYFDDPDTLRAPHEAKRPAWIADDGLDAWLDFAQAAVVDQGHIVFIHRADRLADILSGLSKKCGSLVIRPIQPFADREAKRVLVRAQRLGKAPLRLLPPLILHDDGARKHTPEVEAILRGEAALSW
;
A
#
# COMPACT_ATOMS: atom_id res chain seq x y z
N MET A 1 17.83 -27.69 -10.99
CA MET A 1 17.10 -28.34 -9.89
C MET A 1 15.88 -27.47 -9.59
N THR A 2 14.73 -27.86 -10.13
CA THR A 2 13.44 -27.20 -9.92
C THR A 2 12.93 -27.63 -8.54
N GLY A 3 13.17 -26.81 -7.54
CA GLY A 3 12.61 -27.00 -6.21
C GLY A 3 11.09 -26.88 -6.28
N ASN A 4 10.42 -27.98 -5.99
CA ASN A 4 8.99 -28.10 -5.84
C ASN A 4 8.57 -27.16 -4.69
N LEU A 5 7.94 -26.02 -5.00
CA LEU A 5 7.27 -25.17 -4.01
C LEU A 5 6.06 -25.97 -3.53
N ALA A 6 6.20 -26.61 -2.36
CA ALA A 6 5.15 -27.37 -1.72
C ALA A 6 3.88 -26.53 -1.65
N GLU A 7 2.73 -27.13 -1.97
CA GLU A 7 1.41 -26.57 -1.70
C GLU A 7 1.31 -26.32 -0.20
N ILE A 8 1.34 -25.05 0.18
CA ILE A 8 1.16 -24.62 1.56
C ILE A 8 -0.33 -24.80 1.84
N SER A 9 -0.64 -25.69 2.76
CA SER A 9 -1.99 -25.89 3.26
C SER A 9 -2.42 -24.64 4.05
N LEU A 10 -2.92 -23.63 3.34
CA LEU A 10 -3.72 -22.57 3.94
C LEU A 10 -5.05 -23.20 4.40
N GLN A 11 -5.58 -22.76 5.52
CA GLN A 11 -6.91 -23.19 6.00
C GLN A 11 -8.06 -22.75 5.05
N SER A 12 -7.73 -22.07 3.95
CA SER A 12 -8.66 -21.58 2.94
C SER A 12 -8.48 -22.31 1.60
N ASP A 13 -9.58 -22.59 0.90
CA ASP A 13 -9.64 -23.18 -0.45
C ASP A 13 -9.14 -22.24 -1.56
N ILE A 14 -8.42 -21.16 -1.24
CA ILE A 14 -7.92 -20.21 -2.22
C ILE A 14 -6.78 -20.81 -3.04
N LYS A 15 -7.06 -21.04 -4.32
CA LYS A 15 -6.01 -21.44 -5.28
C LYS A 15 -5.03 -20.28 -5.48
N THR A 16 -3.76 -20.50 -5.17
CA THR A 16 -2.70 -19.52 -5.30
C THR A 16 -1.80 -19.75 -6.51
N THR A 17 -1.04 -18.72 -6.87
CA THR A 17 0.04 -18.76 -7.85
C THR A 17 1.23 -17.96 -7.37
N ALA A 18 2.43 -18.45 -7.67
CA ALA A 18 3.65 -17.71 -7.36
C ALA A 18 3.88 -16.59 -8.38
N THR A 19 4.38 -15.46 -7.93
CA THR A 19 4.89 -14.37 -8.75
C THR A 19 6.15 -13.80 -8.11
N HIS A 20 6.90 -13.02 -8.87
CA HIS A 20 8.12 -12.39 -8.39
C HIS A 20 8.07 -10.89 -8.66
N LEU A 21 8.58 -10.10 -7.70
CA LEU A 21 8.72 -8.66 -7.81
C LEU A 21 10.20 -8.28 -7.64
N LEU A 22 10.57 -7.09 -8.06
CA LEU A 22 11.91 -6.55 -7.93
C LEU A 22 12.99 -7.50 -8.48
N ASP A 23 12.78 -7.98 -9.69
CA ASP A 23 13.68 -8.93 -10.38
C ASP A 23 13.97 -10.20 -9.58
N GLY A 24 12.91 -10.79 -9.04
CA GLY A 24 12.99 -12.05 -8.28
C GLY A 24 13.36 -11.89 -6.80
N ARG A 25 13.70 -10.70 -6.33
CA ARG A 25 14.08 -10.46 -4.92
C ARG A 25 12.91 -10.59 -3.94
N VAL A 26 11.69 -10.43 -4.40
CA VAL A 26 10.48 -10.69 -3.62
C VAL A 26 9.70 -11.83 -4.26
N LYS A 27 9.51 -12.91 -3.52
CA LYS A 27 8.62 -14.02 -3.89
C LYS A 27 7.25 -13.74 -3.29
N LEU A 28 6.20 -13.89 -4.08
CA LEU A 28 4.85 -13.56 -3.65
C LEU A 28 3.87 -14.65 -4.09
N MET A 29 3.20 -15.25 -3.12
CA MET A 29 2.01 -16.06 -3.36
C MET A 29 0.79 -15.16 -3.40
N GLN A 30 -0.02 -15.28 -4.44
CA GLN A 30 -1.23 -14.48 -4.60
C GLN A 30 -2.37 -15.32 -5.19
N PRO A 31 -3.65 -14.94 -4.98
CA PRO A 31 -4.77 -15.66 -5.54
C PRO A 31 -4.67 -15.78 -7.07
N LYS A 32 -5.10 -16.92 -7.61
CA LYS A 32 -5.22 -17.10 -9.08
C LYS A 32 -6.30 -16.20 -9.68
N THR A 33 -7.34 -15.91 -8.91
CA THR A 33 -8.48 -15.08 -9.28
C THR A 33 -8.70 -14.00 -8.22
N GLY A 34 -9.22 -12.83 -8.60
CA GLY A 34 -9.41 -11.70 -7.71
C GLY A 34 -8.31 -10.63 -7.86
N TYR A 35 -8.14 -9.81 -6.83
CA TYR A 35 -7.11 -8.76 -6.84
C TYR A 35 -5.71 -9.38 -6.89
N ARG A 36 -4.90 -8.86 -7.80
CA ARG A 36 -3.47 -9.23 -7.94
C ARG A 36 -2.63 -7.97 -7.93
N ILE A 37 -1.46 -8.07 -7.34
CA ILE A 37 -0.54 -6.94 -7.36
C ILE A 37 -0.18 -6.56 -8.80
N GLY A 38 -0.34 -5.29 -9.08
CA GLY A 38 0.02 -4.67 -10.36
C GLY A 38 1.21 -3.73 -10.22
N MET A 39 1.44 -2.98 -11.28
CA MET A 39 2.48 -1.93 -11.35
C MET A 39 2.26 -0.86 -10.28
N ASP A 40 1.00 -0.52 -9.95
CA ASP A 40 0.64 0.52 -8.99
C ASP A 40 1.31 0.27 -7.62
N GLY A 41 1.27 -0.98 -7.12
CA GLY A 41 1.95 -1.33 -5.86
C GLY A 41 3.47 -1.21 -5.92
N ALA A 42 4.08 -1.56 -7.06
CA ALA A 42 5.53 -1.41 -7.25
C ALA A 42 5.97 0.06 -7.31
N LEU A 43 5.20 0.92 -7.99
CA LEU A 43 5.43 2.36 -8.07
C LEU A 43 5.22 3.03 -6.71
N LEU A 44 4.17 2.65 -5.99
CA LEU A 44 3.89 3.13 -4.63
C LEU A 44 5.07 2.81 -3.70
N ALA A 45 5.53 1.57 -3.68
CA ALA A 45 6.68 1.15 -2.88
C ALA A 45 7.96 1.92 -3.24
N ALA A 46 8.21 2.17 -4.53
CA ALA A 46 9.35 2.93 -5.00
C ALA A 46 9.30 4.41 -4.56
N ALA A 47 8.10 5.02 -4.63
CA ALA A 47 7.86 6.38 -4.17
C ALA A 47 8.06 6.51 -2.64
N CYS A 48 7.53 5.56 -1.87
CA CYS A 48 7.71 5.50 -0.42
C CYS A 48 9.18 5.30 -0.03
N ALA A 49 9.92 4.47 -0.78
CA ALA A 49 11.33 4.20 -0.50
C ALA A 49 12.24 5.43 -0.63
N SER A 50 11.85 6.44 -1.43
CA SER A 50 12.61 7.68 -1.62
C SER A 50 12.46 8.69 -0.48
N LEU A 51 11.54 8.47 0.46
CA LEU A 51 11.30 9.40 1.56
C LEU A 51 12.39 9.29 2.63
N PRO A 52 13.05 10.39 2.98
CA PRO A 52 14.07 10.39 4.02
C PRO A 52 13.46 10.27 5.42
N LYS A 53 14.28 9.83 6.39
CA LYS A 53 13.96 9.85 7.83
C LYS A 53 12.73 9.05 8.26
N VAL A 54 12.22 8.15 7.41
CA VAL A 54 11.12 7.23 7.74
C VAL A 54 11.71 6.01 8.44
N LYS A 55 11.21 5.68 9.64
CA LYS A 55 11.58 4.50 10.44
C LYS A 55 10.42 3.52 10.55
N THR A 56 9.20 4.04 10.64
CA THR A 56 7.97 3.25 10.78
C THR A 56 7.01 3.58 9.64
N ALA A 57 6.37 2.57 9.06
CA ALA A 57 5.38 2.81 8.02
C ALA A 57 4.18 1.86 8.13
N LEU A 58 3.01 2.37 7.75
CA LEU A 58 1.74 1.66 7.73
C LEU A 58 1.18 1.61 6.32
N GLU A 59 0.89 0.41 5.81
CA GLU A 59 0.11 0.22 4.59
C GLU A 59 -1.35 -0.05 4.94
N LEU A 60 -2.27 0.73 4.39
CA LEU A 60 -3.70 0.49 4.50
C LEU A 60 -4.15 -0.40 3.33
N GLY A 61 -4.86 -1.49 3.64
CA GLY A 61 -5.32 -2.46 2.66
C GLY A 61 -4.15 -3.14 1.95
N CYS A 62 -3.26 -3.78 2.71
CA CYS A 62 -2.02 -4.32 2.15
C CYS A 62 -2.23 -5.55 1.22
N GLY A 63 -3.44 -6.12 1.18
CA GLY A 63 -3.72 -7.32 0.42
C GLY A 63 -2.77 -8.44 0.81
N VAL A 64 -2.18 -9.09 -0.17
CA VAL A 64 -1.18 -10.16 0.06
C VAL A 64 0.23 -9.62 0.36
N GLY A 65 0.38 -8.32 0.62
CA GLY A 65 1.63 -7.69 1.04
C GLY A 65 2.56 -7.25 -0.10
N GLY A 66 2.08 -7.12 -1.32
CA GLY A 66 2.97 -6.88 -2.46
C GLY A 66 3.74 -5.56 -2.41
N ALA A 67 3.08 -4.42 -2.12
CA ALA A 67 3.75 -3.14 -1.99
C ALA A 67 4.55 -3.07 -0.68
N LEU A 68 3.99 -3.62 0.42
CA LEU A 68 4.65 -3.70 1.72
C LEU A 68 6.01 -4.40 1.64
N LEU A 69 6.05 -5.61 1.06
CA LEU A 69 7.27 -6.41 0.92
C LEU A 69 8.26 -5.78 -0.07
N SER A 70 7.74 -5.16 -1.14
CA SER A 70 8.57 -4.39 -2.07
C SER A 70 9.24 -3.20 -1.38
N LEU A 71 8.52 -2.50 -0.48
CA LEU A 71 9.09 -1.41 0.32
C LEU A 71 10.11 -1.96 1.32
N LYS A 72 9.80 -3.07 2.01
CA LYS A 72 10.72 -3.72 2.94
C LYS A 72 12.03 -4.12 2.29
N MET A 73 11.97 -4.69 1.10
CA MET A 73 13.16 -5.09 0.34
C MET A 73 14.01 -3.88 -0.09
N ARG A 74 13.37 -2.74 -0.40
CA ARG A 74 14.08 -1.49 -0.73
C ARG A 74 14.65 -0.78 0.50
N ARG A 75 14.02 -0.94 1.65
CA ARG A 75 14.37 -0.28 2.92
C ARG A 75 14.36 -1.30 4.06
N PRO A 76 15.36 -2.20 4.17
CA PRO A 76 15.37 -3.31 5.13
C PRO A 76 15.24 -2.89 6.60
N ALA A 77 15.69 -1.68 6.95
CA ALA A 77 15.63 -1.16 8.34
C ALA A 77 14.24 -0.65 8.75
N LEU A 78 13.27 -0.50 7.81
CA LEU A 78 11.93 -0.03 8.15
C LEU A 78 11.18 -1.07 8.99
N ALA A 79 10.53 -0.60 10.07
CA ALA A 79 9.45 -1.34 10.70
C ALA A 79 8.16 -1.08 9.93
N LEU A 80 7.53 -2.13 9.43
CA LEU A 80 6.36 -2.05 8.58
C LEU A 80 5.16 -2.73 9.22
N THR A 81 4.01 -2.09 9.12
CA THR A 81 2.72 -2.68 9.49
C THR A 81 1.81 -2.63 8.27
N GLY A 82 1.11 -3.72 8.00
CA GLY A 82 0.03 -3.77 7.01
C GLY A 82 -1.30 -4.03 7.69
N ILE A 83 -2.36 -3.34 7.29
CA ILE A 83 -3.73 -3.64 7.69
C ILE A 83 -4.44 -4.26 6.49
N GLU A 84 -5.13 -5.39 6.72
CA GLU A 84 -5.93 -6.06 5.71
C GLU A 84 -7.23 -6.58 6.33
N ARG A 85 -8.36 -6.32 5.68
CA ARG A 85 -9.68 -6.71 6.16
C ARG A 85 -10.02 -8.17 5.87
N GLU A 86 -9.58 -8.67 4.72
CA GLU A 86 -9.91 -10.03 4.30
C GLU A 86 -8.95 -11.03 4.97
N PRO A 87 -9.45 -11.94 5.84
CA PRO A 87 -8.60 -12.88 6.61
C PRO A 87 -7.68 -13.71 5.72
N ASP A 88 -8.17 -14.16 4.57
CA ASP A 88 -7.41 -14.98 3.63
C ASP A 88 -6.23 -14.19 3.01
N TYR A 89 -6.41 -12.90 2.73
CA TYR A 89 -5.34 -12.05 2.21
C TYR A 89 -4.34 -11.69 3.31
N ALA A 90 -4.81 -11.44 4.54
CA ALA A 90 -3.95 -11.22 5.69
C ALA A 90 -3.07 -12.45 5.98
N ALA A 91 -3.65 -13.65 5.95
CA ALA A 91 -2.92 -14.91 6.11
C ALA A 91 -1.88 -15.12 4.99
N LEU A 92 -2.24 -14.83 3.72
CA LEU A 92 -1.29 -14.87 2.61
C LEU A 92 -0.17 -13.85 2.77
N ALA A 93 -0.46 -12.64 3.27
CA ALA A 93 0.57 -11.63 3.53
C ALA A 93 1.56 -12.11 4.60
N GLN A 94 1.09 -12.72 5.69
CA GLN A 94 1.94 -13.31 6.71
C GLN A 94 2.80 -14.44 6.15
N GLU A 95 2.24 -15.29 5.29
CA GLU A 95 3.00 -16.35 4.63
C GLU A 95 4.06 -15.79 3.69
N ASN A 96 3.74 -14.75 2.93
CA ASN A 96 4.69 -14.06 2.05
C ASN A 96 5.84 -13.40 2.84
N ILE A 97 5.61 -12.92 4.06
CA ILE A 97 6.67 -12.44 4.96
C ILE A 97 7.61 -13.61 5.31
N ARG A 98 7.06 -14.77 5.70
CA ARG A 98 7.83 -15.97 6.01
C ARG A 98 8.63 -16.48 4.80
N LEU A 99 7.99 -16.53 3.64
CA LEU A 99 8.60 -16.99 2.38
C LEU A 99 9.83 -16.16 1.97
N ASN A 100 9.86 -14.88 2.35
CA ASN A 100 10.97 -13.97 2.08
C ASN A 100 11.93 -13.78 3.27
N ASN A 101 11.74 -14.50 4.39
CA ASN A 101 12.53 -14.39 5.61
C ASN A 101 12.65 -12.94 6.11
N LEU A 102 11.56 -12.16 6.05
CA LEU A 102 11.57 -10.76 6.44
C LEU A 102 11.21 -10.60 7.92
N SER A 103 11.98 -9.77 8.63
CA SER A 103 11.72 -9.36 10.02
C SER A 103 11.24 -7.91 10.09
N GLY A 104 10.59 -7.53 11.19
CA GLY A 104 10.09 -6.16 11.38
C GLY A 104 8.96 -5.81 10.41
N VAL A 105 8.13 -6.79 10.05
CA VAL A 105 6.89 -6.62 9.30
C VAL A 105 5.77 -7.32 10.05
N THR A 106 4.70 -6.59 10.36
CA THR A 106 3.51 -7.08 11.06
C THR A 106 2.28 -6.93 10.19
N ILE A 107 1.41 -7.92 10.16
CA ILE A 107 0.10 -7.84 9.51
C ILE A 107 -1.00 -7.84 10.56
N ILE A 108 -1.88 -6.86 10.48
CA ILE A 108 -3.06 -6.70 11.31
C ILE A 108 -4.28 -7.04 10.46
N GLU A 109 -5.05 -8.05 10.89
CA GLU A 109 -6.38 -8.29 10.34
C GLU A 109 -7.35 -7.26 10.93
N GLY A 110 -7.95 -6.43 10.06
CA GLY A 110 -8.85 -5.39 10.54
C GLY A 110 -9.41 -4.51 9.44
N ASP A 111 -10.55 -3.90 9.75
CA ASP A 111 -11.27 -3.00 8.84
C ASP A 111 -10.97 -1.53 9.17
N ILE A 112 -10.40 -0.80 8.22
CA ILE A 112 -10.13 0.63 8.36
C ILE A 112 -11.40 1.47 8.50
N GLY A 113 -12.56 0.98 8.01
CA GLY A 113 -13.86 1.61 8.19
C GLY A 113 -14.26 1.77 9.66
N LEU A 114 -13.71 0.96 10.57
CA LEU A 114 -13.89 1.13 12.01
C LEU A 114 -13.20 2.37 12.57
N GLY A 115 -12.30 2.97 11.80
CA GLY A 115 -11.51 4.13 12.19
C GLY A 115 -10.27 3.78 13.01
N TYR A 116 -9.27 4.64 12.90
CA TYR A 116 -7.93 4.45 13.46
C TYR A 116 -7.92 4.12 14.96
N LYS A 117 -8.67 4.87 15.76
CA LYS A 117 -8.68 4.68 17.22
C LYS A 117 -9.29 3.35 17.62
N ALA A 118 -10.41 2.97 17.01
CA ALA A 118 -11.10 1.73 17.34
C ALA A 118 -10.24 0.51 16.98
N LEU A 119 -9.62 0.54 15.79
CA LEU A 119 -8.82 -0.58 15.29
C LEU A 119 -7.53 -0.75 16.10
N LEU A 120 -6.74 0.30 16.28
CA LEU A 120 -5.40 0.20 16.89
C LEU A 120 -5.37 0.36 18.42
N SER A 121 -6.52 0.67 19.05
CA SER A 121 -6.63 0.64 20.51
C SER A 121 -7.10 -0.72 21.06
N SER A 122 -7.35 -1.69 20.21
CA SER A 122 -7.67 -3.06 20.64
C SER A 122 -6.47 -3.66 21.38
N PRO A 123 -6.65 -4.25 22.58
CA PRO A 123 -5.55 -4.85 23.34
C PRO A 123 -4.77 -5.91 22.55
N ALA A 124 -5.46 -6.65 21.67
CA ALA A 124 -4.84 -7.65 20.80
C ALA A 124 -3.82 -7.06 19.80
N LEU A 125 -4.02 -5.81 19.40
CA LEU A 125 -3.20 -5.14 18.38
C LEU A 125 -2.16 -4.18 18.98
N ALA A 126 -2.46 -3.61 20.15
CA ALA A 126 -1.54 -2.72 20.86
C ALA A 126 -0.22 -3.42 21.21
N GLY A 127 -0.26 -4.71 21.58
CA GLY A 127 0.93 -5.50 21.88
C GLY A 127 1.78 -5.86 20.67
N GLU A 128 1.18 -6.05 19.49
CA GLU A 128 1.91 -6.42 18.26
C GLU A 128 2.63 -5.23 17.60
N VAL A 129 2.07 -4.04 17.73
CA VAL A 129 2.59 -2.82 17.06
C VAL A 129 3.54 -2.03 17.96
N ALA A 130 3.31 -2.03 19.28
CA ALA A 130 4.05 -1.19 20.22
C ALA A 130 5.37 -1.79 20.73
N GLY A 131 5.66 -3.07 20.43
CA GLY A 131 6.78 -3.73 21.10
C GLY A 131 6.54 -3.80 22.64
N GLU A 132 7.58 -3.99 23.43
CA GLU A 132 7.51 -4.16 24.90
C GLU A 132 7.13 -2.89 25.71
N VAL A 133 6.06 -2.16 25.31
CA VAL A 133 5.57 -1.01 26.08
C VAL A 133 4.50 -1.52 27.07
N PRO A 134 4.64 -1.22 28.39
CA PRO A 134 3.68 -1.67 29.37
C PRO A 134 2.26 -1.15 29.11
N PRO A 135 1.21 -1.94 29.39
CA PRO A 135 -0.19 -1.61 29.03
C PRO A 135 -0.73 -0.32 29.65
N GLU A 136 -0.14 0.20 30.71
CA GLU A 136 -0.59 1.41 31.41
C GLU A 136 -0.21 2.72 30.72
N GLU A 137 0.81 2.74 29.85
CA GLU A 137 1.25 3.95 29.13
C GLU A 137 0.66 4.08 27.72
N ALA A 138 0.02 3.06 27.19
CA ALA A 138 -0.58 3.07 25.86
C ALA A 138 -1.93 3.82 25.82
N LYS A 139 -1.95 5.10 26.25
CA LYS A 139 -3.16 5.97 26.17
C LYS A 139 -3.56 6.38 24.76
N GLN A 140 -2.69 6.19 23.79
CA GLN A 140 -2.96 6.54 22.38
C GLN A 140 -2.39 5.45 21.45
N PRO A 141 -3.13 5.10 20.37
CA PRO A 141 -2.62 4.16 19.39
C PRO A 141 -1.34 4.68 18.72
N PRO A 142 -0.40 3.78 18.32
CA PRO A 142 0.88 4.15 17.73
C PRO A 142 0.69 4.89 16.42
N ARG A 143 1.48 5.94 16.16
CA ARG A 143 1.50 6.66 14.90
C ARG A 143 2.77 6.36 14.11
N PHE A 144 2.69 6.55 12.80
CA PHE A 144 3.71 6.16 11.84
C PHE A 144 4.34 7.37 11.14
N ASP A 145 5.63 7.28 10.81
CA ASP A 145 6.31 8.31 10.01
C ASP A 145 5.77 8.39 8.58
N LEU A 146 5.26 7.25 8.08
CA LEU A 146 4.67 7.12 6.75
C LEU A 146 3.39 6.29 6.82
N VAL A 147 2.32 6.78 6.21
CA VAL A 147 1.13 5.99 5.89
C VAL A 147 0.96 5.97 4.38
N PHE A 148 0.76 4.80 3.79
CA PHE A 148 0.63 4.68 2.35
C PHE A 148 -0.46 3.69 1.97
N SER A 149 -1.01 3.86 0.77
CA SER A 149 -2.07 2.98 0.28
C SER A 149 -2.23 3.01 -1.23
N ASN A 150 -2.71 1.89 -1.74
CA ASN A 150 -3.33 1.72 -3.05
C ASN A 150 -4.78 1.27 -2.83
N PRO A 151 -5.69 2.18 -2.49
CA PRO A 151 -7.08 1.83 -2.17
C PRO A 151 -7.77 1.13 -3.34
N PRO A 152 -8.80 0.29 -3.09
CA PRO A 152 -9.65 -0.25 -4.15
C PRO A 152 -10.36 0.90 -4.89
N TYR A 153 -10.72 0.65 -6.15
CA TYR A 153 -11.43 1.62 -6.98
C TYR A 153 -12.94 1.47 -6.76
N PHE A 154 -13.47 2.22 -5.81
CA PHE A 154 -14.85 2.10 -5.31
C PHE A 154 -15.94 2.29 -6.37
N ASP A 155 -15.64 2.92 -7.50
CA ASP A 155 -16.61 3.22 -8.56
C ASP A 155 -16.59 2.21 -9.71
N ASP A 156 -15.78 1.16 -9.62
CA ASP A 156 -15.66 0.16 -10.67
C ASP A 156 -16.24 -1.18 -10.22
N PRO A 157 -17.51 -1.50 -10.64
CA PRO A 157 -18.16 -2.76 -10.28
C PRO A 157 -17.36 -4.00 -10.72
N ASP A 158 -16.51 -3.88 -11.75
CA ASP A 158 -15.71 -4.98 -12.29
C ASP A 158 -14.44 -5.24 -11.47
N THR A 159 -13.92 -4.22 -10.78
CA THR A 159 -12.78 -4.37 -9.84
C THR A 159 -13.22 -4.87 -8.47
N LEU A 160 -14.47 -4.64 -8.10
CA LEU A 160 -15.08 -5.11 -6.85
C LEU A 160 -15.58 -6.57 -6.96
N ARG A 161 -14.92 -7.42 -7.71
CA ARG A 161 -15.24 -8.85 -7.75
C ARG A 161 -14.96 -9.50 -6.41
N ALA A 162 -15.98 -9.45 -5.53
CA ALA A 162 -16.02 -10.28 -4.33
C ALA A 162 -15.83 -11.75 -4.72
N PRO A 163 -15.02 -12.53 -4.01
CA PRO A 163 -14.86 -13.97 -4.28
C PRO A 163 -16.16 -14.77 -4.21
N HIS A 164 -17.20 -14.22 -3.54
CA HIS A 164 -18.51 -14.84 -3.42
C HIS A 164 -19.64 -13.80 -3.55
N GLU A 165 -20.67 -14.10 -4.35
CA GLU A 165 -21.87 -13.26 -4.54
C GLU A 165 -22.58 -12.86 -3.23
N ALA A 166 -22.47 -13.68 -2.18
CA ALA A 166 -23.08 -13.44 -0.87
C ALA A 166 -22.45 -12.28 -0.08
N LYS A 167 -21.23 -11.82 -0.44
CA LYS A 167 -20.52 -10.72 0.26
C LYS A 167 -20.64 -9.36 -0.45
N ARG A 168 -21.30 -9.29 -1.61
CA ARG A 168 -21.51 -8.05 -2.38
C ARG A 168 -22.08 -6.87 -1.59
N PRO A 169 -23.10 -7.04 -0.71
CA PRO A 169 -23.67 -5.90 0.02
C PRO A 169 -22.68 -5.24 0.99
N ALA A 170 -21.76 -6.01 1.59
CA ALA A 170 -20.77 -5.48 2.53
C ALA A 170 -19.65 -4.67 1.84
N TRP A 171 -19.38 -4.96 0.57
CA TRP A 171 -18.38 -4.25 -0.23
C TRP A 171 -18.93 -2.94 -0.84
N ILE A 172 -20.23 -2.85 -1.09
CA ILE A 172 -20.91 -1.67 -1.64
C ILE A 172 -21.20 -0.64 -0.53
N ALA A 173 -21.30 -1.10 0.72
CA ALA A 173 -21.47 -0.25 1.91
C ALA A 173 -20.16 0.35 2.44
N ASP A 174 -19.06 0.22 1.70
CA ASP A 174 -17.76 0.74 2.10
C ASP A 174 -17.78 2.28 2.15
N ASP A 175 -17.21 2.84 3.23
CA ASP A 175 -17.15 4.26 3.55
C ASP A 175 -16.39 5.12 2.52
N GLY A 176 -16.07 4.53 1.37
CA GLY A 176 -15.44 5.20 0.25
C GLY A 176 -14.01 5.69 0.54
N LEU A 177 -13.49 6.47 -0.38
CA LEU A 177 -12.12 7.00 -0.31
C LEU A 177 -11.89 7.89 0.92
N ASP A 178 -12.93 8.57 1.42
CA ASP A 178 -12.82 9.47 2.57
C ASP A 178 -12.40 8.73 3.85
N ALA A 179 -12.89 7.51 4.10
CA ALA A 179 -12.49 6.71 5.26
C ALA A 179 -10.98 6.38 5.22
N TRP A 180 -10.44 6.08 4.05
CA TRP A 180 -9.00 5.84 3.86
C TRP A 180 -8.16 7.07 4.14
N LEU A 181 -8.61 8.23 3.64
CA LEU A 181 -7.92 9.51 3.85
C LEU A 181 -7.98 9.96 5.32
N ASP A 182 -9.13 9.82 5.97
CA ASP A 182 -9.29 10.17 7.38
C ASP A 182 -8.49 9.23 8.29
N PHE A 183 -8.49 7.93 8.01
CA PHE A 183 -7.65 6.96 8.72
C PHE A 183 -6.16 7.30 8.58
N ALA A 184 -5.68 7.55 7.36
CA ALA A 184 -4.29 7.91 7.11
C ALA A 184 -3.86 9.15 7.88
N GLN A 185 -4.71 10.19 7.89
CA GLN A 185 -4.45 11.43 8.64
C GLN A 185 -4.44 11.24 10.15
N ALA A 186 -5.20 10.28 10.66
CA ALA A 186 -5.19 9.95 12.09
C ALA A 186 -3.96 9.13 12.49
N ALA A 187 -3.50 8.24 11.60
CA ALA A 187 -2.42 7.30 11.83
C ALA A 187 -1.01 7.88 11.67
N VAL A 188 -0.86 9.00 10.96
CA VAL A 188 0.46 9.59 10.69
C VAL A 188 0.88 10.54 11.81
N VAL A 189 2.18 10.56 12.17
CA VAL A 189 2.78 11.54 13.10
C VAL A 189 2.77 12.96 12.52
N ASP A 190 2.90 13.96 13.36
CA ASP A 190 3.13 15.33 12.90
C ASP A 190 4.42 15.42 12.08
N GLN A 191 4.37 16.12 10.95
CA GLN A 191 5.43 16.18 9.93
C GLN A 191 5.69 14.83 9.21
N GLY A 192 4.97 13.75 9.53
CA GLY A 192 5.00 12.50 8.79
C GLY A 192 4.35 12.61 7.41
N HIS A 193 4.54 11.57 6.61
CA HIS A 193 4.10 11.56 5.21
C HIS A 193 2.91 10.63 5.00
N ILE A 194 2.03 11.03 4.10
CA ILE A 194 0.97 10.19 3.54
C ILE A 194 1.22 10.06 2.04
N VAL A 195 1.17 8.83 1.51
CA VAL A 195 1.35 8.57 0.08
C VAL A 195 0.22 7.69 -0.43
N PHE A 196 -0.50 8.18 -1.43
CA PHE A 196 -1.54 7.43 -2.13
C PHE A 196 -1.19 7.28 -3.62
N ILE A 197 -1.46 6.11 -4.18
CA ILE A 197 -1.59 5.91 -5.61
C ILE A 197 -3.06 5.66 -5.92
N HIS A 198 -3.62 6.32 -6.91
CA HIS A 198 -5.02 6.16 -7.27
C HIS A 198 -5.29 6.55 -8.72
N ARG A 199 -6.50 6.35 -9.20
CA ARG A 199 -6.98 6.86 -10.49
C ARG A 199 -6.84 8.38 -10.55
N ALA A 200 -6.46 8.90 -11.71
CA ALA A 200 -6.26 10.35 -11.90
C ALA A 200 -7.55 11.16 -11.78
N ASP A 201 -8.69 10.60 -12.16
CA ASP A 201 -10.01 11.23 -12.06
C ASP A 201 -10.49 11.46 -10.61
N ARG A 202 -9.89 10.77 -9.63
CA ARG A 202 -10.18 10.96 -8.20
C ARG A 202 -9.20 11.93 -7.50
N LEU A 203 -8.36 12.62 -8.27
CA LEU A 203 -7.37 13.53 -7.69
C LEU A 203 -8.01 14.64 -6.85
N ALA A 204 -9.13 15.21 -7.32
CA ALA A 204 -9.82 16.29 -6.60
C ALA A 204 -10.30 15.84 -5.20
N ASP A 205 -10.84 14.61 -5.10
CA ASP A 205 -11.31 14.04 -3.84
C ASP A 205 -10.14 13.80 -2.87
N ILE A 206 -9.03 13.24 -3.37
CA ILE A 206 -7.81 13.01 -2.59
C ILE A 206 -7.26 14.32 -2.04
N LEU A 207 -7.15 15.36 -2.88
CA LEU A 207 -6.65 16.66 -2.45
C LEU A 207 -7.58 17.32 -1.41
N SER A 208 -8.89 17.28 -1.66
CA SER A 208 -9.90 17.80 -0.72
C SER A 208 -9.83 17.10 0.64
N GLY A 209 -9.79 15.78 0.64
CA GLY A 209 -9.71 14.97 1.86
C GLY A 209 -8.42 15.25 2.65
N LEU A 210 -7.25 15.16 2.00
CA LEU A 210 -5.96 15.36 2.66
C LEU A 210 -5.74 16.78 3.16
N SER A 211 -6.28 17.81 2.48
CA SER A 211 -6.11 19.22 2.86
C SER A 211 -6.74 19.58 4.19
N LYS A 212 -7.57 18.71 4.77
CA LYS A 212 -8.17 18.92 6.11
C LYS A 212 -7.11 19.04 7.22
N LYS A 213 -6.01 18.26 7.14
CA LYS A 213 -4.96 18.18 8.18
C LYS A 213 -3.53 18.13 7.62
N CYS A 214 -3.39 18.08 6.30
CA CYS A 214 -2.10 17.97 5.62
C CYS A 214 -1.90 19.12 4.64
N GLY A 215 -0.63 19.35 4.30
CA GLY A 215 -0.22 20.28 3.25
C GLY A 215 1.09 19.80 2.63
N SER A 216 1.86 20.71 2.05
CA SER A 216 3.09 20.33 1.29
C SER A 216 2.81 19.23 0.25
N LEU A 217 1.66 19.35 -0.41
CA LEU A 217 1.18 18.36 -1.36
C LEU A 217 2.12 18.28 -2.57
N VAL A 218 2.45 17.06 -2.98
CA VAL A 218 3.22 16.82 -4.20
C VAL A 218 2.49 15.77 -5.03
N ILE A 219 2.24 16.09 -6.28
CA ILE A 219 1.47 15.27 -7.22
C ILE A 219 2.41 14.83 -8.34
N ARG A 220 2.45 13.55 -8.63
CA ARG A 220 3.10 13.00 -9.83
C ARG A 220 2.07 12.27 -10.66
N PRO A 221 1.70 12.81 -11.84
CA PRO A 221 0.88 12.10 -12.81
C PRO A 221 1.62 10.85 -13.34
N ILE A 222 0.86 9.79 -13.63
CA ILE A 222 1.37 8.58 -14.26
C ILE A 222 0.61 8.40 -15.57
N GLN A 223 1.33 8.50 -16.68
CA GLN A 223 0.81 8.41 -18.03
C GLN A 223 1.17 7.08 -18.67
N PRO A 224 0.26 6.42 -19.38
CA PRO A 224 0.61 5.22 -20.13
C PRO A 224 1.64 5.53 -21.23
N PHE A 225 1.45 6.60 -22.00
CA PHE A 225 2.33 7.12 -23.05
C PHE A 225 2.45 8.64 -22.93
N ALA A 226 3.48 9.23 -23.52
CA ALA A 226 3.77 10.66 -23.40
C ALA A 226 2.66 11.57 -23.97
N ASP A 227 1.94 11.10 -24.98
CA ASP A 227 0.84 11.79 -25.65
C ASP A 227 -0.55 11.47 -25.09
N ARG A 228 -0.63 10.69 -23.98
CA ARG A 228 -1.89 10.25 -23.38
C ARG A 228 -2.12 10.91 -22.04
N GLU A 229 -3.40 11.03 -21.69
CA GLU A 229 -3.78 11.50 -20.36
C GLU A 229 -3.28 10.57 -19.25
N ALA A 230 -2.97 11.16 -18.09
CA ALA A 230 -2.64 10.38 -16.90
C ALA A 230 -3.83 9.51 -16.48
N LYS A 231 -3.57 8.23 -16.27
CA LYS A 231 -4.57 7.28 -15.77
C LYS A 231 -4.45 7.07 -14.26
N ARG A 232 -3.28 7.39 -13.69
CA ARG A 232 -2.99 7.28 -12.26
C ARG A 232 -2.30 8.55 -11.78
N VAL A 233 -2.37 8.76 -10.49
CA VAL A 233 -1.60 9.78 -9.78
C VAL A 233 -0.97 9.18 -8.53
N LEU A 234 0.25 9.59 -8.24
CA LEU A 234 0.86 9.48 -6.93
C LEU A 234 0.67 10.84 -6.24
N VAL A 235 0.12 10.81 -5.05
CA VAL A 235 -0.06 12.01 -4.21
C VAL A 235 0.68 11.78 -2.90
N ARG A 236 1.59 12.71 -2.58
CA ARG A 236 2.24 12.79 -1.29
C ARG A 236 1.72 14.01 -0.54
N ALA A 237 1.38 13.83 0.71
CA ALA A 237 1.06 14.92 1.63
C ALA A 237 1.95 14.83 2.87
N GLN A 238 2.10 15.94 3.58
CA GLN A 238 2.77 15.99 4.87
C GLN A 238 1.79 16.50 5.92
N ARG A 239 1.63 15.78 7.03
CA ARG A 239 0.79 16.25 8.14
C ARG A 239 1.34 17.56 8.68
N LEU A 240 0.46 18.54 8.84
CA LEU A 240 0.79 19.92 9.23
C LEU A 240 1.83 20.60 8.31
N GLY A 241 2.03 20.09 7.09
CA GLY A 241 2.89 20.69 6.07
C GLY A 241 2.37 22.06 5.64
N LYS A 242 3.30 22.99 5.31
CA LYS A 242 2.95 24.39 4.94
C LYS A 242 3.54 24.83 3.60
N ALA A 243 4.36 23.99 2.96
CA ALA A 243 4.93 24.33 1.66
C ALA A 243 3.85 24.33 0.58
N PRO A 244 4.00 25.15 -0.47
CA PRO A 244 3.09 25.17 -1.61
C PRO A 244 2.96 23.80 -2.27
N LEU A 245 1.80 23.55 -2.90
CA LEU A 245 1.59 22.38 -3.73
C LEU A 245 2.58 22.37 -4.91
N ARG A 246 3.11 21.20 -5.21
CA ARG A 246 3.98 20.95 -6.36
C ARG A 246 3.35 19.92 -7.29
N LEU A 247 3.28 20.24 -8.57
CA LEU A 247 2.93 19.30 -9.62
C LEU A 247 4.22 18.91 -10.36
N LEU A 248 4.58 17.65 -10.27
CA LEU A 248 5.81 17.12 -10.88
C LEU A 248 5.58 16.74 -12.35
N PRO A 249 6.64 16.64 -13.15
CA PRO A 249 6.55 16.03 -14.46
C PRO A 249 5.97 14.61 -14.37
N PRO A 250 5.20 14.16 -15.38
CA PRO A 250 4.60 12.85 -15.37
C PRO A 250 5.65 11.73 -15.42
N LEU A 251 5.34 10.60 -14.82
CA LEU A 251 6.03 9.33 -15.08
C LEU A 251 5.38 8.68 -16.30
N ILE A 252 6.14 8.47 -17.35
CA ILE A 252 5.70 7.79 -18.57
C ILE A 252 5.98 6.30 -18.44
N LEU A 253 4.94 5.47 -18.56
CA LEU A 253 5.07 4.02 -18.33
C LEU A 253 5.65 3.27 -19.51
N HIS A 254 5.20 3.62 -20.72
CA HIS A 254 5.57 2.92 -21.95
C HIS A 254 6.18 3.89 -22.94
N ASP A 255 7.07 3.39 -23.78
CA ASP A 255 7.52 4.08 -24.97
C ASP A 255 6.96 3.42 -26.23
N ASP A 256 7.05 4.09 -27.36
CA ASP A 256 6.59 3.57 -28.66
C ASP A 256 7.60 2.60 -29.28
N GLY A 257 8.65 2.24 -28.56
CA GLY A 257 9.71 1.36 -29.00
C GLY A 257 9.46 -0.12 -28.78
N ALA A 258 10.50 -0.92 -28.92
CA ALA A 258 10.46 -2.38 -28.75
C ALA A 258 10.33 -2.82 -27.27
N ARG A 259 10.46 -1.93 -26.31
CA ARG A 259 10.40 -2.23 -24.87
C ARG A 259 9.00 -2.02 -24.33
N LYS A 260 8.60 -2.91 -23.43
CA LYS A 260 7.30 -2.80 -22.75
C LYS A 260 7.20 -1.55 -21.86
N HIS A 261 8.29 -1.13 -21.24
CA HIS A 261 8.34 -0.01 -20.32
C HIS A 261 9.49 0.93 -20.69
N THR A 262 9.38 2.21 -20.27
CA THR A 262 10.50 3.14 -20.35
C THR A 262 11.67 2.65 -19.50
N PRO A 263 12.92 3.03 -19.81
CA PRO A 263 14.09 2.65 -19.01
C PRO A 263 13.97 3.05 -17.53
N GLU A 264 13.37 4.21 -17.23
CA GLU A 264 13.12 4.67 -15.87
C GLU A 264 12.17 3.71 -15.13
N VAL A 265 11.04 3.37 -15.75
CA VAL A 265 10.05 2.46 -15.16
C VAL A 265 10.64 1.06 -15.00
N GLU A 266 11.41 0.57 -15.97
CA GLU A 266 12.06 -0.73 -15.88
C GLU A 266 13.02 -0.79 -14.68
N ALA A 267 13.86 0.23 -14.49
CA ALA A 267 14.77 0.32 -13.34
C ALA A 267 14.00 0.37 -12.01
N ILE A 268 12.87 1.10 -11.97
CA ILE A 268 11.99 1.12 -10.80
C ILE A 268 11.42 -0.28 -10.53
N LEU A 269 10.87 -0.96 -11.53
CA LEU A 269 10.24 -2.27 -11.37
C LEU A 269 11.26 -3.34 -10.95
N ARG A 270 12.50 -3.25 -11.42
CA ARG A 270 13.61 -4.12 -10.98
C ARG A 270 14.14 -3.76 -9.60
N GLY A 271 13.73 -2.60 -9.03
CA GLY A 271 14.20 -2.11 -7.73
C GLY A 271 15.62 -1.55 -7.76
N GLU A 272 16.12 -1.20 -8.92
CA GLU A 272 17.42 -0.55 -9.15
C GLU A 272 17.32 0.96 -8.92
N ALA A 273 16.13 1.53 -9.09
CA ALA A 273 15.84 2.93 -8.84
C ALA A 273 14.68 3.13 -7.87
N ALA A 274 14.70 4.23 -7.12
CA ALA A 274 13.57 4.77 -6.40
C ALA A 274 12.81 5.78 -7.27
N LEU A 275 11.55 6.04 -6.96
CA LEU A 275 10.77 7.09 -7.61
C LEU A 275 10.86 8.36 -6.77
N SER A 276 11.63 9.34 -7.22
CA SER A 276 11.86 10.60 -6.48
C SER A 276 10.63 11.52 -6.49
N TRP A 277 10.56 12.43 -5.51
CA TRP A 277 9.49 13.42 -5.36
C TRP A 277 9.90 14.83 -5.79
#